data_484a5a2fc36e1e8ca14a7a4ff1bce911
#
_entry.id   484a5a2fc36e1e8ca14a7a4ff1bce911
#
_cell.length_a   1.000
_cell.length_b   1.000
_cell.length_c   1.000
_cell.angle_alpha   90.00
_cell.angle_beta   90.00
_cell.angle_gamma   90.00
#
_symmetry.space_group_name_H-M   'P 1'
#
loop_
_entity.id
_entity.type
_entity.pdbx_description
1 polymer ?
#
loop_
_entity_poly.entity_id
_entity_poly.type
_entity_poly.pdbx_seq_one_letter_code
_entity_poly.pdbx_strand_id
1 'polypeptide(L)'
;MKDELRENLLDRLRQGGNIFPGIVGYEDTVTPQVVNALLSRHNFILLGLRGQAKSRILRALTSLLDAETPYLAGCEIHDNPYDPICRRCKDMIKSFGDDAPIAWLSAEERYVEKLATPDVTIADLIGDIDPIKAAKQGFTLASELTVHYGLLPRANRGIFAINELPDLAGKIQVGLFNIMQEGDVQIKGYPIRLPLDVALVFSANPEDYTARGKIITPLKDRIGSEIRTHYPSTVEEGISITQQEAWTRRDGTRIHIPSYIHEIVEQIAFVARDDKRVDKRSGVSQRLPISTVENVLSNAERRALRSGEHTVVPRVADIYAALPAITGKLELEYEGEIKGADAIAREVIRTAIAKTYDRYFQGNNNHLKQVVQYFDLGGEVQMLDTAPAEEVLESMKNIQGLMEKIENVGAKTSDAPELQASAAEFILEGLHAHKRIGRTEERKFTAGEKQSAKKEQLFREEDDFVRERNRRNRGFN
;
A
#
# COMPACT_ATOMS: atom_id res chain seq x y z
N MET A 1 6.17 -3.44 -31.04
CA MET A 1 5.94 -3.28 -29.60
C MET A 1 4.65 -3.97 -29.12
N LYS A 2 3.49 -3.55 -29.60
CA LYS A 2 2.21 -4.16 -29.18
C LYS A 2 2.07 -5.62 -29.67
N ASP A 3 2.65 -5.97 -30.78
CA ASP A 3 2.71 -7.34 -31.28
C ASP A 3 3.60 -8.22 -30.41
N GLU A 4 4.78 -7.74 -30.03
CA GLU A 4 5.70 -8.42 -29.13
C GLU A 4 5.04 -8.71 -27.77
N LEU A 5 4.43 -7.68 -27.13
CA LEU A 5 3.69 -7.87 -25.87
C LEU A 5 2.59 -8.95 -26.01
N ARG A 6 1.88 -8.93 -27.14
CA ARG A 6 0.80 -9.89 -27.41
C ARG A 6 1.35 -11.31 -27.62
N GLU A 7 2.41 -11.48 -28.39
CA GLU A 7 3.03 -12.79 -28.69
C GLU A 7 3.58 -13.42 -27.40
N ASN A 8 4.37 -12.67 -26.65
CA ASN A 8 4.94 -13.14 -25.38
C ASN A 8 3.86 -13.44 -24.34
N LEU A 9 2.77 -12.64 -24.32
CA LEU A 9 1.62 -12.92 -23.47
C LEU A 9 0.90 -14.22 -23.88
N LEU A 10 0.69 -14.47 -25.17
CA LEU A 10 0.08 -15.71 -25.66
C LEU A 10 0.90 -16.93 -25.26
N ASP A 11 2.22 -16.85 -25.36
CA ASP A 11 3.09 -17.95 -24.96
C ASP A 11 3.06 -18.21 -23.47
N ARG A 12 3.02 -17.13 -22.64
CA ARG A 12 2.85 -17.26 -21.19
C ARG A 12 1.49 -17.85 -20.81
N LEU A 13 0.41 -17.47 -21.51
CA LEU A 13 -0.92 -18.03 -21.29
C LEU A 13 -0.97 -19.53 -21.63
N ARG A 14 -0.30 -19.97 -22.73
CA ARG A 14 -0.19 -21.38 -23.09
C ARG A 14 0.57 -22.21 -22.05
N GLN A 15 1.56 -21.62 -21.41
CA GLN A 15 2.34 -22.26 -20.33
C GLN A 15 1.57 -22.34 -18.99
N GLY A 16 0.45 -21.65 -18.84
CA GLY A 16 -0.40 -21.69 -17.64
C GLY A 16 0.20 -21.06 -16.40
N GLY A 17 1.19 -20.17 -16.54
CA GLY A 17 1.86 -19.48 -15.45
C GLY A 17 1.12 -18.21 -14.97
N ASN A 18 1.52 -17.71 -13.79
CA ASN A 18 1.08 -16.40 -13.32
C ASN A 18 1.62 -15.31 -14.26
N ILE A 19 0.72 -14.51 -14.83
CA ILE A 19 1.06 -13.49 -15.83
C ILE A 19 1.83 -12.34 -15.16
N PHE A 20 1.43 -11.94 -13.96
CA PHE A 20 2.06 -10.86 -13.19
C PHE A 20 2.50 -11.36 -11.81
N PRO A 21 3.65 -12.02 -11.71
CA PRO A 21 4.18 -12.47 -10.41
C PRO A 21 4.29 -11.32 -9.42
N GLY A 22 3.84 -11.55 -8.18
CA GLY A 22 3.87 -10.54 -7.13
C GLY A 22 2.70 -9.55 -7.15
N ILE A 23 1.73 -9.68 -8.05
CA ILE A 23 0.43 -9.02 -7.96
C ILE A 23 -0.55 -9.98 -7.32
N VAL A 24 -1.16 -9.58 -6.21
CA VAL A 24 -2.05 -10.41 -5.38
C VAL A 24 -3.45 -9.81 -5.37
N GLY A 25 -4.49 -10.67 -5.44
CA GLY A 25 -5.90 -10.29 -5.31
C GLY A 25 -6.52 -9.70 -6.59
N TYR A 26 -5.82 -9.81 -7.73
CA TYR A 26 -6.28 -9.30 -9.03
C TYR A 26 -6.47 -10.41 -10.07
N GLU A 27 -6.26 -11.65 -9.70
CA GLU A 27 -6.23 -12.80 -10.58
C GLU A 27 -7.53 -12.94 -11.39
N ASP A 28 -8.67 -12.74 -10.73
CA ASP A 28 -10.01 -12.91 -11.33
C ASP A 28 -10.68 -11.58 -11.74
N THR A 29 -10.04 -10.44 -11.48
CA THR A 29 -10.67 -9.11 -11.65
C THR A 29 -9.89 -8.21 -12.60
N VAL A 30 -8.77 -7.67 -12.17
CA VAL A 30 -7.97 -6.68 -12.91
C VAL A 30 -7.08 -7.36 -13.95
N THR A 31 -6.41 -8.46 -13.57
CA THR A 31 -5.48 -9.19 -14.46
C THR A 31 -6.14 -9.62 -15.78
N PRO A 32 -7.34 -10.24 -15.80
CA PRO A 32 -8.00 -10.60 -17.05
C PRO A 32 -8.31 -9.39 -17.95
N GLN A 33 -8.63 -8.23 -17.36
CA GLN A 33 -8.92 -7.02 -18.12
C GLN A 33 -7.63 -6.43 -18.75
N VAL A 34 -6.51 -6.46 -18.02
CA VAL A 34 -5.19 -6.07 -18.56
C VAL A 34 -4.77 -7.00 -19.69
N VAL A 35 -4.95 -8.31 -19.51
CA VAL A 35 -4.70 -9.33 -20.53
C VAL A 35 -5.52 -9.04 -21.80
N ASN A 36 -6.81 -8.78 -21.66
CA ASN A 36 -7.68 -8.48 -22.81
C ASN A 36 -7.26 -7.17 -23.50
N ALA A 37 -6.84 -6.15 -22.77
CA ALA A 37 -6.35 -4.90 -23.34
C ALA A 37 -5.07 -5.13 -24.16
N LEU A 38 -4.13 -5.93 -23.65
CA LEU A 38 -2.90 -6.28 -24.35
C LEU A 38 -3.16 -7.14 -25.61
N LEU A 39 -4.04 -8.15 -25.51
CA LEU A 39 -4.42 -8.98 -26.65
C LEU A 39 -5.11 -8.17 -27.74
N SER A 40 -5.86 -7.13 -27.37
CA SER A 40 -6.51 -6.18 -28.28
C SER A 40 -5.59 -5.07 -28.79
N ARG A 41 -4.31 -5.06 -28.39
CA ARG A 41 -3.32 -4.00 -28.72
C ARG A 41 -3.78 -2.60 -28.30
N HIS A 42 -4.59 -2.49 -27.26
CA HIS A 42 -5.08 -1.22 -26.76
C HIS A 42 -4.00 -0.45 -25.99
N ASN A 43 -4.00 0.86 -26.12
CA ASN A 43 -3.53 1.72 -25.05
C ASN A 43 -4.57 1.69 -23.95
N PHE A 44 -4.17 1.60 -22.68
CA PHE A 44 -5.12 1.46 -21.58
C PHE A 44 -4.77 2.33 -20.37
N ILE A 45 -5.76 2.57 -19.53
CA ILE A 45 -5.61 3.31 -18.29
C ILE A 45 -6.07 2.48 -17.09
N LEU A 46 -5.25 2.48 -16.03
CA LEU A 46 -5.61 1.93 -14.73
C LEU A 46 -6.22 3.05 -13.87
N LEU A 47 -7.49 2.87 -13.48
CA LEU A 47 -8.21 3.79 -12.61
C LEU A 47 -8.36 3.18 -11.22
N GLY A 48 -7.99 3.93 -10.19
CA GLY A 48 -8.22 3.48 -8.83
C GLY A 48 -7.54 4.38 -7.81
N LEU A 49 -7.92 4.20 -6.56
CA LEU A 49 -7.44 4.99 -5.45
C LEU A 49 -5.94 4.75 -5.16
N ARG A 50 -5.39 5.53 -4.26
CA ARG A 50 -3.99 5.42 -3.85
C ARG A 50 -3.68 4.05 -3.23
N GLY A 51 -2.50 3.49 -3.56
CA GLY A 51 -2.04 2.21 -3.01
C GLY A 51 -2.75 0.97 -3.55
N GLN A 52 -3.34 1.04 -4.74
CA GLN A 52 -3.96 -0.07 -5.46
C GLN A 52 -3.04 -0.64 -6.57
N ALA A 53 -1.75 -0.67 -6.35
CA ALA A 53 -0.72 -1.29 -7.19
C ALA A 53 -0.68 -0.85 -8.67
N LYS A 54 -1.34 0.25 -9.08
CA LYS A 54 -1.40 0.71 -10.49
C LYS A 54 -0.01 0.77 -11.14
N SER A 55 0.92 1.54 -10.59
CA SER A 55 2.29 1.68 -11.15
C SER A 55 3.06 0.35 -11.11
N ARG A 56 2.77 -0.53 -10.16
CA ARG A 56 3.39 -1.86 -10.09
C ARG A 56 2.93 -2.74 -11.26
N ILE A 57 1.63 -2.72 -11.58
CA ILE A 57 1.09 -3.44 -12.74
C ILE A 57 1.73 -2.90 -14.03
N LEU A 58 1.82 -1.57 -14.18
CA LEU A 58 2.43 -0.98 -15.37
C LEU A 58 3.90 -1.39 -15.53
N ARG A 59 4.68 -1.41 -14.45
CA ARG A 59 6.07 -1.90 -14.48
C ARG A 59 6.16 -3.40 -14.74
N ALA A 60 5.21 -4.21 -14.23
CA ALA A 60 5.20 -5.64 -14.45
C ALA A 60 5.04 -6.04 -15.94
N LEU A 61 4.57 -5.11 -16.78
CA LEU A 61 4.51 -5.30 -18.25
C LEU A 61 5.89 -5.55 -18.87
N THR A 62 6.99 -5.08 -18.26
CA THR A 62 8.35 -5.34 -18.73
C THR A 62 8.65 -6.84 -18.83
N SER A 63 8.03 -7.63 -17.96
CA SER A 63 8.16 -9.09 -18.00
C SER A 63 7.57 -9.77 -19.25
N LEU A 64 6.82 -9.01 -20.05
CA LEU A 64 6.28 -9.44 -21.35
C LEU A 64 7.10 -8.92 -22.52
N LEU A 65 8.25 -8.28 -22.28
CA LEU A 65 9.20 -7.88 -23.32
C LEU A 65 10.26 -8.95 -23.51
N ASP A 66 10.86 -8.98 -24.71
CA ASP A 66 12.06 -9.76 -24.95
C ASP A 66 13.19 -9.26 -24.06
N ALA A 67 14.01 -10.17 -23.55
CA ALA A 67 15.06 -9.85 -22.59
C ALA A 67 16.02 -8.78 -23.10
N GLU A 68 16.36 -8.84 -24.39
CA GLU A 68 17.24 -7.89 -25.08
C GLU A 68 16.75 -7.64 -26.51
N THR A 69 16.89 -6.39 -26.97
CA THR A 69 16.50 -5.99 -28.32
C THR A 69 17.63 -5.19 -28.97
N PRO A 70 18.09 -5.51 -30.23
CA PRO A 70 19.15 -4.77 -30.84
C PRO A 70 18.68 -3.40 -31.35
N TYR A 71 19.55 -2.40 -31.20
CA TYR A 71 19.36 -1.06 -31.81
C TYR A 71 20.67 -0.51 -32.35
N LEU A 72 20.58 0.50 -33.24
CA LEU A 72 21.77 1.15 -33.81
C LEU A 72 22.51 1.94 -32.72
N ALA A 73 23.78 1.61 -32.51
CA ALA A 73 24.56 2.13 -31.40
C ALA A 73 24.60 3.67 -31.36
N GLY A 74 24.34 4.22 -30.14
CA GLY A 74 24.28 5.65 -29.90
C GLY A 74 23.06 6.36 -30.48
N CYS A 75 22.02 5.63 -30.92
CA CYS A 75 20.75 6.22 -31.32
C CYS A 75 19.93 6.61 -30.07
N GLU A 76 19.53 7.88 -29.97
CA GLU A 76 18.74 8.40 -28.83
C GLU A 76 17.31 7.86 -28.78
N ILE A 77 16.78 7.36 -29.92
CA ILE A 77 15.42 6.83 -30.06
C ILE A 77 15.39 5.33 -30.34
N HIS A 78 16.48 4.63 -30.06
CA HIS A 78 16.61 3.17 -30.15
C HIS A 78 16.14 2.55 -31.47
N ASP A 79 16.58 3.14 -32.59
CA ASP A 79 16.20 2.71 -33.93
C ASP A 79 16.48 1.24 -34.19
N ASN A 80 15.52 0.60 -34.86
CA ASN A 80 15.67 -0.76 -35.36
C ASN A 80 16.78 -0.79 -36.46
N PRO A 81 17.81 -1.65 -36.36
CA PRO A 81 18.84 -1.78 -37.38
C PRO A 81 18.31 -2.10 -38.79
N TYR A 82 17.19 -2.83 -38.85
CA TYR A 82 16.58 -3.22 -40.12
C TYR A 82 15.62 -2.19 -40.72
N ASP A 83 15.08 -1.28 -39.88
CA ASP A 83 14.13 -0.24 -40.29
C ASP A 83 14.36 1.06 -39.49
N PRO A 84 15.46 1.77 -39.73
CA PRO A 84 15.78 3.00 -39.00
C PRO A 84 14.84 4.13 -39.43
N ILE A 85 14.31 4.86 -38.43
CA ILE A 85 13.39 5.97 -38.65
C ILE A 85 14.09 7.33 -38.61
N CYS A 86 15.12 7.51 -37.77
CA CYS A 86 15.82 8.78 -37.66
C CYS A 86 16.89 8.98 -38.76
N ARG A 87 17.14 10.23 -39.09
CA ARG A 87 18.09 10.60 -40.16
C ARG A 87 19.49 10.10 -39.87
N ARG A 88 19.97 10.26 -38.66
CA ARG A 88 21.29 9.79 -38.23
C ARG A 88 21.49 8.30 -38.53
N CYS A 89 20.52 7.49 -38.14
CA CYS A 89 20.58 6.04 -38.34
C CYS A 89 20.46 5.64 -39.83
N LYS A 90 19.60 6.33 -40.57
CA LYS A 90 19.54 6.15 -42.04
C LYS A 90 20.87 6.45 -42.74
N ASP A 91 21.54 7.52 -42.33
CA ASP A 91 22.85 7.89 -42.87
C ASP A 91 23.93 6.89 -42.41
N MET A 92 23.84 6.36 -41.17
CA MET A 92 24.73 5.32 -40.67
C MET A 92 24.62 4.02 -41.48
N ILE A 93 23.41 3.53 -41.71
CA ILE A 93 23.20 2.33 -42.56
C ILE A 93 23.67 2.54 -43.98
N LYS A 94 23.48 3.73 -44.56
CA LYS A 94 24.02 4.04 -45.89
C LYS A 94 25.54 3.99 -45.94
N SER A 95 26.21 4.37 -44.88
CA SER A 95 27.67 4.43 -44.79
C SER A 95 28.32 3.09 -44.47
N PHE A 96 27.72 2.30 -43.62
CA PHE A 96 28.30 1.07 -43.06
C PHE A 96 27.58 -0.22 -43.50
N GLY A 97 26.36 -0.12 -44.08
CA GLY A 97 25.57 -1.31 -44.44
C GLY A 97 25.40 -2.29 -43.28
N ASP A 98 25.72 -3.55 -43.51
CA ASP A 98 25.64 -4.62 -42.52
C ASP A 98 26.71 -4.52 -41.43
N ASP A 99 27.75 -3.71 -41.59
CA ASP A 99 28.77 -3.42 -40.57
C ASP A 99 28.39 -2.29 -39.64
N ALA A 100 27.16 -1.78 -39.70
CA ALA A 100 26.68 -0.74 -38.80
C ALA A 100 26.72 -1.22 -37.34
N PRO A 101 27.30 -0.43 -36.40
CA PRO A 101 27.42 -0.85 -35.01
C PRO A 101 26.06 -0.93 -34.35
N ILE A 102 25.80 -2.04 -33.65
CA ILE A 102 24.61 -2.27 -32.86
C ILE A 102 24.93 -2.29 -31.38
N ALA A 103 23.95 -1.98 -30.55
CA ALA A 103 23.92 -2.15 -29.11
C ALA A 103 22.63 -2.88 -28.70
N TRP A 104 22.56 -3.35 -27.52
CA TRP A 104 21.42 -4.09 -27.00
C TRP A 104 20.72 -3.30 -25.89
N LEU A 105 19.41 -3.33 -25.88
CA LEU A 105 18.53 -2.65 -24.94
C LEU A 105 17.79 -3.69 -24.14
N SER A 106 17.94 -3.68 -22.82
CA SER A 106 17.26 -4.61 -21.90
C SER A 106 15.75 -4.30 -21.81
N ALA A 107 14.97 -5.26 -21.33
CA ALA A 107 13.53 -5.09 -21.11
C ALA A 107 13.24 -3.92 -20.16
N GLU A 108 14.04 -3.76 -19.10
CA GLU A 108 13.91 -2.68 -18.12
C GLU A 108 14.17 -1.29 -18.72
N GLU A 109 15.17 -1.15 -19.58
CA GLU A 109 15.50 0.10 -20.28
C GLU A 109 14.43 0.49 -21.30
N ARG A 110 13.61 -0.46 -21.73
CA ARG A 110 12.47 -0.24 -22.63
C ARG A 110 11.20 0.26 -21.92
N TYR A 111 11.24 0.42 -20.61
CA TYR A 111 10.14 1.00 -19.82
C TYR A 111 10.50 2.42 -19.39
N VAL A 112 9.81 3.38 -19.99
CA VAL A 112 9.98 4.81 -19.67
C VAL A 112 8.75 5.30 -18.93
N GLU A 113 8.96 5.87 -17.74
CA GLU A 113 7.88 6.32 -16.87
C GLU A 113 7.97 7.83 -16.61
N LYS A 114 6.84 8.51 -16.69
CA LYS A 114 6.69 9.92 -16.33
C LYS A 114 5.54 10.10 -15.35
N LEU A 115 5.82 10.75 -14.24
CA LEU A 115 4.76 11.29 -13.38
C LEU A 115 4.25 12.58 -14.03
N ALA A 116 2.95 12.65 -14.27
CA ALA A 116 2.31 13.87 -14.72
C ALA A 116 2.33 14.90 -13.57
N THR A 117 2.82 16.08 -13.85
CA THR A 117 2.82 17.23 -12.96
C THR A 117 2.46 18.48 -13.77
N PRO A 118 1.90 19.55 -13.16
CA PRO A 118 1.47 20.72 -13.89
C PRO A 118 2.58 21.48 -14.63
N ASP A 119 3.83 21.28 -14.25
CA ASP A 119 5.04 21.90 -14.86
C ASP A 119 5.59 21.13 -16.06
N VAL A 120 5.09 19.92 -16.34
CA VAL A 120 5.49 19.15 -17.52
C VAL A 120 5.18 19.94 -18.79
N THR A 121 6.18 20.02 -19.69
CA THR A 121 6.05 20.71 -20.96
C THR A 121 5.92 19.71 -22.14
N ILE A 122 5.48 20.21 -23.29
CA ILE A 122 5.45 19.39 -24.51
C ILE A 122 6.88 19.00 -24.96
N ALA A 123 7.86 19.87 -24.69
CA ALA A 123 9.26 19.61 -24.98
C ALA A 123 9.80 18.44 -24.14
N ASP A 124 9.39 18.30 -22.88
CA ASP A 124 9.78 17.17 -22.03
C ASP A 124 9.27 15.84 -22.59
N LEU A 125 8.05 15.84 -23.15
CA LEU A 125 7.42 14.63 -23.66
C LEU A 125 7.85 14.32 -25.09
N ILE A 126 7.76 15.26 -26.00
CA ILE A 126 7.98 15.05 -27.44
C ILE A 126 9.39 15.49 -27.85
N GLY A 127 9.87 16.59 -27.28
CA GLY A 127 11.14 17.21 -27.65
C GLY A 127 10.95 18.59 -28.29
N ASP A 128 12.06 19.21 -28.57
CA ASP A 128 12.12 20.51 -29.20
C ASP A 128 13.42 20.63 -30.01
N ILE A 129 13.55 21.70 -30.82
CA ILE A 129 14.78 22.00 -31.56
C ILE A 129 15.79 22.62 -30.57
N ASP A 130 17.04 22.12 -30.64
CA ASP A 130 18.17 22.69 -29.91
C ASP A 130 18.92 23.72 -30.79
N PRO A 131 18.72 25.02 -30.58
CA PRO A 131 19.38 26.06 -31.36
C PRO A 131 20.89 26.08 -31.13
N ILE A 132 21.39 25.63 -30.00
CA ILE A 132 22.83 25.57 -29.71
C ILE A 132 23.45 24.44 -30.49
N LYS A 133 22.80 23.28 -30.58
CA LYS A 133 23.22 22.14 -31.40
C LYS A 133 23.25 22.53 -32.90
N ALA A 134 22.21 23.22 -33.35
CA ALA A 134 22.15 23.76 -34.71
C ALA A 134 23.33 24.69 -35.04
N ALA A 135 23.58 25.68 -34.19
CA ALA A 135 24.65 26.64 -34.39
C ALA A 135 26.05 26.01 -34.38
N LYS A 136 26.31 25.09 -33.42
CA LYS A 136 27.63 24.42 -33.31
C LYS A 136 27.94 23.49 -34.49
N GLN A 137 26.94 22.89 -35.11
CA GLN A 137 27.09 21.90 -36.16
C GLN A 137 26.82 22.47 -37.56
N GLY A 138 26.45 23.76 -37.68
CA GLY A 138 26.15 24.42 -38.93
C GLY A 138 24.86 23.90 -39.61
N PHE A 139 23.96 23.31 -38.86
CA PHE A 139 22.68 22.83 -39.38
C PHE A 139 21.62 23.92 -39.39
N THR A 140 20.66 23.80 -40.30
CA THR A 140 19.44 24.61 -40.25
C THR A 140 18.54 24.13 -39.13
N LEU A 141 17.75 25.02 -38.52
CA LEU A 141 16.77 24.64 -37.46
C LEU A 141 15.72 23.62 -37.95
N ALA A 142 15.51 23.53 -39.28
CA ALA A 142 14.61 22.54 -39.88
C ALA A 142 15.25 21.14 -40.00
N SER A 143 16.52 20.98 -39.62
CA SER A 143 17.19 19.67 -39.66
C SER A 143 16.80 18.80 -38.51
N GLU A 144 16.44 17.55 -38.79
CA GLU A 144 16.15 16.53 -37.73
C GLU A 144 17.34 16.32 -36.77
N LEU A 145 18.58 16.53 -37.25
CA LEU A 145 19.80 16.39 -36.46
C LEU A 145 19.94 17.40 -35.34
N THR A 146 19.11 18.46 -35.33
CA THR A 146 19.07 19.50 -34.30
C THR A 146 18.04 19.23 -33.21
N VAL A 147 17.27 18.17 -33.34
CA VAL A 147 16.24 17.79 -32.37
C VAL A 147 16.88 17.33 -31.05
N HIS A 148 16.37 17.83 -29.96
CA HIS A 148 16.48 17.24 -28.61
C HIS A 148 15.22 16.41 -28.36
N TYR A 149 15.38 15.09 -28.36
CA TYR A 149 14.25 14.17 -28.21
C TYR A 149 13.74 14.15 -26.77
N GLY A 150 12.42 14.28 -26.59
CA GLY A 150 11.74 14.09 -25.31
C GLY A 150 11.64 12.62 -24.90
N LEU A 151 10.95 12.38 -23.80
CA LEU A 151 10.81 11.03 -23.23
C LEU A 151 10.05 10.05 -24.13
N LEU A 152 9.02 10.53 -24.87
CA LEU A 152 8.21 9.68 -25.73
C LEU A 152 8.98 9.13 -26.94
N PRO A 153 9.72 9.93 -27.74
CA PRO A 153 10.60 9.38 -28.77
C PRO A 153 11.67 8.44 -28.22
N ARG A 154 12.22 8.70 -27.03
CA ARG A 154 13.20 7.83 -26.37
C ARG A 154 12.59 6.50 -25.89
N ALA A 155 11.26 6.44 -25.72
CA ALA A 155 10.54 5.20 -25.41
C ALA A 155 10.23 4.37 -26.65
N ASN A 156 10.71 4.75 -27.85
CA ASN A 156 10.49 3.99 -29.06
C ASN A 156 10.93 2.53 -28.90
N ARG A 157 10.12 1.59 -29.40
CA ARG A 157 10.25 0.15 -29.23
C ARG A 157 10.16 -0.30 -27.76
N GLY A 158 9.40 0.46 -26.96
CA GLY A 158 9.20 0.23 -25.53
C GLY A 158 7.80 0.62 -25.05
N ILE A 159 7.65 0.66 -23.74
CA ILE A 159 6.43 1.05 -23.04
C ILE A 159 6.64 2.45 -22.49
N PHE A 160 5.72 3.35 -22.77
CA PHE A 160 5.68 4.68 -22.17
C PHE A 160 4.52 4.79 -21.20
N ALA A 161 4.83 4.89 -19.90
CA ALA A 161 3.87 4.98 -18.82
C ALA A 161 3.72 6.43 -18.34
N ILE A 162 2.50 6.96 -18.31
CA ILE A 162 2.21 8.25 -17.70
C ILE A 162 1.35 8.00 -16.44
N ASN A 163 1.94 8.28 -15.28
CA ASN A 163 1.25 8.21 -14.00
C ASN A 163 0.54 9.52 -13.67
N GLU A 164 -0.62 9.42 -13.03
CA GLU A 164 -1.49 10.53 -12.62
C GLU A 164 -1.86 11.44 -13.82
N LEU A 165 -2.27 10.81 -14.94
CA LEU A 165 -2.59 11.47 -16.21
C LEU A 165 -3.47 12.74 -16.08
N PRO A 166 -4.46 12.83 -15.18
CA PRO A 166 -5.27 14.05 -14.99
C PRO A 166 -4.47 15.30 -14.61
N ASP A 167 -3.31 15.16 -13.95
CA ASP A 167 -2.45 16.28 -13.54
C ASP A 167 -1.71 16.90 -14.73
N LEU A 168 -1.69 16.21 -15.89
CA LEU A 168 -1.10 16.74 -17.10
C LEU A 168 -2.00 17.82 -17.71
N ALA A 169 -1.46 19.02 -17.95
CA ALA A 169 -2.23 20.11 -18.51
C ALA A 169 -2.90 19.70 -19.84
N GLY A 170 -4.17 20.12 -20.04
CA GLY A 170 -4.97 19.69 -21.20
C GLY A 170 -4.31 19.94 -22.57
N LYS A 171 -3.59 21.07 -22.72
CA LYS A 171 -2.82 21.36 -23.95
C LYS A 171 -1.67 20.36 -24.18
N ILE A 172 -1.11 19.78 -23.14
CA ILE A 172 -0.08 18.75 -23.25
C ILE A 172 -0.72 17.40 -23.60
N GLN A 173 -1.89 17.11 -23.02
CA GLN A 173 -2.68 15.92 -23.38
C GLN A 173 -3.02 15.90 -24.89
N VAL A 174 -3.29 17.06 -25.51
CA VAL A 174 -3.49 17.18 -26.97
C VAL A 174 -2.25 16.73 -27.75
N GLY A 175 -1.06 16.97 -27.22
CA GLY A 175 0.20 16.52 -27.84
C GLY A 175 0.32 15.00 -27.99
N LEU A 176 -0.47 14.23 -27.20
CA LEU A 176 -0.48 12.76 -27.29
C LEU A 176 -1.42 12.22 -28.40
N PHE A 177 -2.24 13.07 -29.02
CA PHE A 177 -3.23 12.57 -29.99
C PHE A 177 -2.60 11.90 -31.21
N ASN A 178 -1.57 12.52 -31.78
CA ASN A 178 -0.92 12.00 -32.98
C ASN A 178 -0.32 10.62 -32.71
N ILE A 179 0.40 10.45 -31.62
CA ILE A 179 1.00 9.15 -31.30
C ILE A 179 -0.07 8.08 -31.01
N MET A 180 -1.19 8.45 -30.44
CA MET A 180 -2.29 7.49 -30.16
C MET A 180 -3.08 7.09 -31.39
N GLN A 181 -3.20 7.98 -32.38
CA GLN A 181 -4.03 7.79 -33.56
C GLN A 181 -3.19 7.39 -34.79
N GLU A 182 -2.13 8.14 -35.06
CA GLU A 182 -1.30 7.99 -36.26
C GLU A 182 -0.02 7.19 -36.00
N GLY A 183 0.33 6.94 -34.72
CA GLY A 183 1.57 6.27 -34.36
C GLY A 183 2.82 7.13 -34.58
N ASP A 184 2.69 8.45 -34.71
CA ASP A 184 3.83 9.34 -34.92
C ASP A 184 3.84 10.53 -33.94
N VAL A 185 4.99 11.13 -33.80
CA VAL A 185 5.17 12.42 -33.16
C VAL A 185 5.66 13.47 -34.13
N GLN A 186 5.14 14.69 -33.97
CA GLN A 186 5.54 15.84 -34.75
C GLN A 186 6.17 16.89 -33.84
N ILE A 187 7.38 17.32 -34.23
CA ILE A 187 8.04 18.43 -33.51
C ILE A 187 7.36 19.72 -33.91
N LYS A 188 6.80 20.44 -32.94
CA LYS A 188 5.98 21.62 -33.13
C LYS A 188 6.69 22.68 -33.99
N GLY A 189 6.02 23.10 -35.09
CA GLY A 189 6.50 24.15 -35.97
C GLY A 189 7.56 23.72 -37.00
N TYR A 190 7.93 22.42 -36.98
CA TYR A 190 8.93 21.87 -37.90
C TYR A 190 8.35 20.70 -38.69
N PRO A 191 8.82 20.48 -39.97
CA PRO A 191 8.33 19.39 -40.81
C PRO A 191 8.93 18.02 -40.42
N ILE A 192 9.13 17.76 -39.12
CA ILE A 192 9.76 16.54 -38.61
C ILE A 192 8.65 15.69 -38.02
N ARG A 193 8.39 14.53 -38.65
CA ARG A 193 7.50 13.49 -38.19
C ARG A 193 8.29 12.19 -37.98
N LEU A 194 8.12 11.58 -36.80
CA LEU A 194 8.79 10.33 -36.45
C LEU A 194 7.74 9.27 -36.17
N PRO A 195 7.60 8.25 -36.99
CA PRO A 195 6.77 7.09 -36.67
C PRO A 195 7.42 6.34 -35.51
N LEU A 196 6.70 6.15 -34.42
CA LEU A 196 7.19 5.48 -33.23
C LEU A 196 6.40 4.20 -32.97
N ASP A 197 7.09 3.15 -32.59
CA ASP A 197 6.49 1.90 -32.12
C ASP A 197 6.48 1.85 -30.59
N VAL A 198 5.44 2.43 -29.96
CA VAL A 198 5.34 2.59 -28.51
C VAL A 198 3.99 2.06 -28.00
N ALA A 199 4.02 1.34 -26.89
CA ALA A 199 2.83 1.01 -26.12
C ALA A 199 2.59 2.09 -25.05
N LEU A 200 1.46 2.80 -25.12
CA LEU A 200 1.09 3.83 -24.16
C LEU A 200 0.20 3.25 -23.08
N VAL A 201 0.58 3.46 -21.81
CA VAL A 201 -0.17 3.01 -20.66
C VAL A 201 -0.27 4.14 -19.63
N PHE A 202 -1.40 4.21 -18.92
CA PHE A 202 -1.70 5.34 -18.07
C PHE A 202 -2.19 4.89 -16.70
N SER A 203 -1.99 5.73 -15.68
CA SER A 203 -2.70 5.59 -14.42
C SER A 203 -3.38 6.90 -14.01
N ALA A 204 -4.47 6.79 -13.25
CA ALA A 204 -5.16 7.93 -12.68
C ALA A 204 -5.89 7.54 -11.39
N ASN A 205 -6.10 8.52 -10.51
CA ASN A 205 -7.00 8.42 -9.39
C ASN A 205 -8.36 9.05 -9.76
N PRO A 206 -9.49 8.43 -9.41
CA PRO A 206 -10.81 8.99 -9.70
C PRO A 206 -11.03 10.39 -9.09
N GLU A 207 -10.40 10.71 -7.97
CA GLU A 207 -10.47 12.03 -7.31
C GLU A 207 -9.85 13.14 -8.12
N ASP A 208 -8.76 12.84 -8.82
CA ASP A 208 -8.01 13.83 -9.58
C ASP A 208 -8.85 14.37 -10.76
N TYR A 209 -9.92 13.65 -11.16
CA TYR A 209 -10.88 14.11 -12.16
C TYR A 209 -11.69 15.33 -11.72
N THR A 210 -11.77 15.62 -10.43
CA THR A 210 -12.63 16.69 -9.90
C THR A 210 -11.86 17.84 -9.28
N ALA A 211 -10.68 17.58 -8.73
CA ALA A 211 -9.95 18.54 -7.89
C ALA A 211 -8.72 19.15 -8.58
N ARG A 212 -7.95 18.36 -9.37
CA ARG A 212 -6.65 18.80 -9.91
C ARG A 212 -6.59 18.90 -11.43
N GLY A 213 -7.41 18.14 -12.14
CA GLY A 213 -7.41 18.14 -13.61
C GLY A 213 -8.43 17.17 -14.18
N LYS A 214 -8.62 17.21 -15.50
CA LYS A 214 -9.48 16.27 -16.23
C LYS A 214 -8.70 15.65 -17.36
N ILE A 215 -8.91 14.36 -17.60
CA ILE A 215 -8.59 13.80 -18.90
C ILE A 215 -9.57 14.42 -19.90
N ILE A 216 -9.04 15.11 -20.90
CA ILE A 216 -9.88 15.74 -21.92
C ILE A 216 -10.62 14.66 -22.71
N THR A 217 -11.89 14.92 -23.03
CA THR A 217 -12.76 13.95 -23.70
C THR A 217 -12.14 13.32 -24.96
N PRO A 218 -11.47 14.07 -25.85
CA PRO A 218 -10.84 13.47 -27.01
C PRO A 218 -9.68 12.52 -26.71
N LEU A 219 -8.97 12.70 -25.58
CA LEU A 219 -7.94 11.76 -25.15
C LEU A 219 -8.56 10.49 -24.60
N LYS A 220 -9.60 10.66 -23.76
CA LYS A 220 -10.35 9.53 -23.20
C LYS A 220 -10.94 8.62 -24.27
N ASP A 221 -11.48 9.19 -25.35
CA ASP A 221 -12.03 8.46 -26.49
C ASP A 221 -10.99 7.61 -27.25
N ARG A 222 -9.70 8.00 -27.18
CA ARG A 222 -8.58 7.28 -27.81
C ARG A 222 -7.92 6.22 -26.93
N ILE A 223 -8.28 6.19 -25.64
CA ILE A 223 -7.85 5.12 -24.73
C ILE A 223 -8.74 3.92 -24.93
N GLY A 224 -8.17 2.81 -25.44
CA GLY A 224 -8.95 1.64 -25.85
C GLY A 224 -9.57 0.87 -24.69
N SER A 225 -8.98 0.92 -23.47
CA SER A 225 -9.49 0.21 -22.29
C SER A 225 -9.32 1.03 -21.03
N GLU A 226 -10.39 1.13 -20.23
CA GLU A 226 -10.38 1.71 -18.88
C GLU A 226 -10.58 0.57 -17.87
N ILE A 227 -9.57 0.33 -17.04
CA ILE A 227 -9.51 -0.81 -16.12
C ILE A 227 -9.53 -0.27 -14.69
N ARG A 228 -10.50 -0.71 -13.88
CA ARG A 228 -10.64 -0.26 -12.50
C ARG A 228 -9.94 -1.21 -11.54
N THR A 229 -9.05 -0.65 -10.72
CA THR A 229 -8.39 -1.37 -9.63
C THR A 229 -9.20 -1.25 -8.34
N HIS A 230 -8.91 -2.11 -7.36
CA HIS A 230 -9.57 -2.12 -6.05
C HIS A 230 -8.57 -2.43 -4.93
N TYR A 231 -8.97 -2.31 -3.69
CA TYR A 231 -8.21 -2.80 -2.54
C TYR A 231 -8.36 -4.32 -2.40
N PRO A 232 -7.50 -5.00 -1.62
CA PRO A 232 -7.69 -6.41 -1.30
C PRO A 232 -9.10 -6.69 -0.81
N SER A 233 -9.68 -7.80 -1.28
CA SER A 233 -11.06 -8.20 -0.97
C SER A 233 -11.13 -8.93 0.37
N THR A 234 -10.05 -9.60 0.77
CA THR A 234 -9.93 -10.36 2.01
C THR A 234 -8.73 -9.89 2.84
N VAL A 235 -8.79 -10.16 4.14
CA VAL A 235 -7.68 -9.86 5.05
C VAL A 235 -6.45 -10.68 4.68
N GLU A 236 -6.64 -11.91 4.22
CA GLU A 236 -5.58 -12.83 3.79
C GLU A 236 -4.81 -12.29 2.58
N GLU A 237 -5.51 -11.74 1.57
CA GLU A 237 -4.88 -11.06 0.44
C GLU A 237 -4.06 -9.85 0.93
N GLY A 238 -4.63 -9.05 1.82
CA GLY A 238 -3.96 -7.90 2.41
C GLY A 238 -2.69 -8.30 3.17
N ILE A 239 -2.75 -9.35 3.99
CA ILE A 239 -1.59 -9.91 4.71
C ILE A 239 -0.52 -10.35 3.72
N SER A 240 -0.89 -11.06 2.65
CA SER A 240 0.05 -11.51 1.63
C SER A 240 0.79 -10.35 0.98
N ILE A 241 0.08 -9.27 0.65
CA ILE A 241 0.67 -8.05 0.10
C ILE A 241 1.62 -7.41 1.12
N THR A 242 1.17 -7.27 2.37
CA THR A 242 1.95 -6.62 3.43
C THR A 242 3.22 -7.41 3.75
N GLN A 243 3.16 -8.75 3.80
CA GLN A 243 4.33 -9.61 4.02
C GLN A 243 5.34 -9.54 2.86
N GLN A 244 4.84 -9.35 1.63
CA GLN A 244 5.69 -9.22 0.44
C GLN A 244 6.41 -7.87 0.39
N GLU A 245 5.76 -6.79 0.83
CA GLU A 245 6.23 -5.42 0.64
C GLU A 245 6.93 -4.81 1.85
N ALA A 246 6.54 -5.24 3.07
CA ALA A 246 7.08 -4.65 4.28
C ALA A 246 8.50 -5.16 4.59
N TRP A 247 9.33 -4.26 5.08
CA TRP A 247 10.65 -4.60 5.57
C TRP A 247 10.56 -5.29 6.94
N THR A 248 10.27 -6.58 6.91
CA THR A 248 10.12 -7.42 8.10
C THR A 248 11.34 -8.29 8.39
N ARG A 249 12.21 -8.51 7.39
CA ARG A 249 13.47 -9.24 7.55
C ARG A 249 14.58 -8.24 7.88
N ARG A 250 15.20 -8.40 9.06
CA ARG A 250 16.25 -7.50 9.56
C ARG A 250 17.47 -8.32 9.91
N ASP A 251 18.63 -7.92 9.39
CA ASP A 251 19.88 -8.62 9.61
C ASP A 251 20.27 -8.63 11.09
N GLY A 252 20.68 -9.79 11.57
CA GLY A 252 21.12 -9.97 12.96
C GLY A 252 20.01 -10.03 14.01
N THR A 253 18.73 -9.90 13.62
CA THR A 253 17.60 -9.89 14.55
C THR A 253 16.69 -11.09 14.30
N ARG A 254 16.46 -11.91 15.34
CA ARG A 254 15.48 -12.97 15.28
C ARG A 254 14.08 -12.41 15.54
N ILE A 255 13.26 -12.38 14.51
CA ILE A 255 11.90 -11.83 14.56
C ILE A 255 10.89 -12.96 14.42
N HIS A 256 9.88 -12.95 15.27
CA HIS A 256 8.68 -13.80 15.14
C HIS A 256 7.43 -12.94 15.26
N ILE A 257 6.67 -12.82 14.18
CA ILE A 257 5.42 -12.05 14.14
C ILE A 257 4.26 -13.03 14.24
N PRO A 258 3.49 -13.02 15.34
CA PRO A 258 2.30 -13.85 15.46
C PRO A 258 1.24 -13.52 14.41
N SER A 259 0.48 -14.52 13.96
CA SER A 259 -0.53 -14.35 12.91
C SER A 259 -1.57 -13.29 13.27
N TYR A 260 -2.05 -13.25 14.52
CA TYR A 260 -3.01 -12.24 14.97
C TYR A 260 -2.48 -10.80 14.88
N ILE A 261 -1.17 -10.57 14.97
CA ILE A 261 -0.57 -9.23 14.76
C ILE A 261 -0.71 -8.81 13.30
N HIS A 262 -0.38 -9.69 12.35
CA HIS A 262 -0.62 -9.42 10.92
C HIS A 262 -2.09 -9.16 10.64
N GLU A 263 -2.97 -9.97 11.22
CA GLU A 263 -4.42 -9.85 11.06
C GLU A 263 -4.95 -8.53 11.61
N ILE A 264 -4.51 -8.11 12.82
CA ILE A 264 -4.92 -6.82 13.40
C ILE A 264 -4.46 -5.66 12.51
N VAL A 265 -3.18 -5.68 12.09
CA VAL A 265 -2.61 -4.61 11.27
C VAL A 265 -3.37 -4.47 9.94
N GLU A 266 -3.68 -5.58 9.31
CA GLU A 266 -4.46 -5.55 8.06
C GLU A 266 -5.93 -5.15 8.33
N GLN A 267 -6.52 -5.67 9.39
CA GLN A 267 -7.89 -5.35 9.80
C GLN A 267 -8.06 -3.84 10.10
N ILE A 268 -7.00 -3.13 10.54
CA ILE A 268 -7.02 -1.67 10.71
C ILE A 268 -7.35 -0.99 9.37
N ALA A 269 -6.75 -1.42 8.27
CA ALA A 269 -7.03 -0.84 6.95
C ALA A 269 -8.48 -1.12 6.51
N PHE A 270 -8.97 -2.34 6.73
CA PHE A 270 -10.36 -2.72 6.42
C PHE A 270 -11.37 -1.90 7.24
N VAL A 271 -11.16 -1.80 8.55
CA VAL A 271 -12.02 -0.99 9.43
C VAL A 271 -12.00 0.48 9.03
N ALA A 272 -10.82 1.03 8.73
CA ALA A 272 -10.70 2.42 8.32
C ALA A 272 -11.39 2.71 6.98
N ARG A 273 -11.35 1.76 6.02
CA ARG A 273 -12.07 1.88 4.73
C ARG A 273 -13.59 1.91 4.90
N ASP A 274 -14.11 1.22 5.92
CA ASP A 274 -15.54 1.16 6.22
C ASP A 274 -16.03 2.33 7.10
N ASP A 275 -15.12 3.00 7.81
CA ASP A 275 -15.47 4.08 8.75
C ASP A 275 -15.98 5.32 7.97
N LYS A 276 -17.15 5.82 8.38
CA LYS A 276 -17.79 6.99 7.74
C LYS A 276 -17.06 8.30 8.00
N ARG A 277 -16.20 8.34 9.00
CA ARG A 277 -15.40 9.51 9.40
C ARG A 277 -14.10 9.62 8.61
N VAL A 278 -13.78 8.59 7.83
CA VAL A 278 -12.61 8.55 6.92
C VAL A 278 -13.08 8.88 5.51
N ASP A 279 -12.38 9.77 4.82
CA ASP A 279 -12.71 10.16 3.45
C ASP A 279 -12.55 8.96 2.50
N LYS A 280 -13.69 8.53 1.97
CA LYS A 280 -13.76 7.39 1.05
C LYS A 280 -13.25 7.72 -0.35
N ARG A 281 -13.23 9.00 -0.73
CA ARG A 281 -12.73 9.45 -2.03
C ARG A 281 -11.21 9.34 -2.07
N SER A 282 -10.53 9.79 -1.04
CA SER A 282 -9.08 9.60 -0.89
C SER A 282 -8.69 8.13 -0.70
N GLY A 283 -9.54 7.37 -0.04
CA GLY A 283 -9.35 5.97 0.29
C GLY A 283 -8.21 5.72 1.29
N VAL A 284 -8.18 4.51 1.84
CA VAL A 284 -7.12 4.09 2.76
C VAL A 284 -6.14 3.16 2.04
N SER A 285 -4.97 3.71 1.73
CA SER A 285 -3.92 3.05 0.94
C SER A 285 -3.41 1.77 1.60
N GLN A 286 -3.08 0.74 0.80
CA GLN A 286 -2.38 -0.46 1.27
C GLN A 286 -0.97 -0.16 1.84
N ARG A 287 -0.45 1.05 1.66
CA ARG A 287 0.76 1.51 2.36
C ARG A 287 0.54 1.71 3.86
N LEU A 288 -0.72 1.81 4.34
CA LEU A 288 -1.02 1.92 5.77
C LEU A 288 -0.59 0.66 6.53
N PRO A 289 -1.09 -0.55 6.24
CA PRO A 289 -0.66 -1.75 6.94
C PRO A 289 0.84 -2.03 6.77
N ILE A 290 1.42 -1.78 5.60
CA ILE A 290 2.87 -1.92 5.36
C ILE A 290 3.67 -1.06 6.35
N SER A 291 3.41 0.24 6.39
CA SER A 291 4.12 1.15 7.32
C SER A 291 3.79 0.87 8.78
N THR A 292 2.60 0.37 9.07
CA THR A 292 2.20 0.03 10.43
C THR A 292 2.98 -1.18 10.94
N VAL A 293 3.08 -2.27 10.17
CA VAL A 293 3.84 -3.45 10.60
C VAL A 293 5.33 -3.14 10.77
N GLU A 294 5.92 -2.32 9.89
CA GLU A 294 7.31 -1.87 10.02
C GLU A 294 7.54 -1.08 11.32
N ASN A 295 6.61 -0.20 11.69
CA ASN A 295 6.66 0.57 12.92
C ASN A 295 6.43 -0.30 14.18
N VAL A 296 5.47 -1.23 14.10
CA VAL A 296 5.21 -2.23 15.14
C VAL A 296 6.47 -3.03 15.45
N LEU A 297 7.14 -3.53 14.41
CA LEU A 297 8.41 -4.25 14.55
C LEU A 297 9.51 -3.37 15.13
N SER A 298 9.62 -2.13 14.70
CA SER A 298 10.64 -1.20 15.21
C SER A 298 10.44 -0.91 16.70
N ASN A 299 9.18 -0.80 17.17
CA ASN A 299 8.91 -0.63 18.59
C ASN A 299 9.22 -1.89 19.38
N ALA A 300 8.83 -3.06 18.89
CA ALA A 300 9.14 -4.36 19.50
C ALA A 300 10.65 -4.60 19.58
N GLU A 301 11.41 -4.32 18.53
CA GLU A 301 12.86 -4.43 18.48
C GLU A 301 13.52 -3.49 19.50
N ARG A 302 13.07 -2.23 19.57
CA ARG A 302 13.56 -1.27 20.56
C ARG A 302 13.30 -1.75 22.00
N ARG A 303 12.17 -2.40 22.26
CA ARG A 303 11.87 -3.02 23.57
C ARG A 303 12.81 -4.19 23.83
N ALA A 304 12.91 -5.14 22.91
CA ALA A 304 13.78 -6.31 23.02
C ALA A 304 15.24 -5.95 23.30
N LEU A 305 15.78 -4.95 22.60
CA LEU A 305 17.15 -4.46 22.83
C LEU A 305 17.35 -3.88 24.24
N ARG A 306 16.31 -3.23 24.79
CA ARG A 306 16.41 -2.65 26.14
C ARG A 306 16.25 -3.69 27.26
N SER A 307 15.43 -4.70 27.03
CA SER A 307 15.15 -5.77 27.98
C SER A 307 16.09 -6.98 27.84
N GLY A 308 16.94 -7.02 26.79
CA GLY A 308 17.85 -8.15 26.54
C GLY A 308 17.12 -9.40 26.01
N GLU A 309 15.94 -9.26 25.47
CA GLU A 309 15.18 -10.35 24.83
C GLU A 309 15.91 -10.86 23.57
N HIS A 310 15.97 -12.19 23.42
CA HIS A 310 16.66 -12.81 22.29
C HIS A 310 15.83 -12.89 21.01
N THR A 311 14.50 -12.83 21.14
CA THR A 311 13.57 -12.88 20.01
C THR A 311 12.66 -11.66 20.07
N VAL A 312 12.57 -10.94 18.97
CA VAL A 312 11.63 -9.83 18.83
C VAL A 312 10.26 -10.37 18.51
N VAL A 313 9.33 -10.27 19.45
CA VAL A 313 7.92 -10.64 19.29
C VAL A 313 7.07 -9.41 19.51
N PRO A 314 6.36 -8.91 18.49
CA PRO A 314 5.44 -7.79 18.64
C PRO A 314 4.28 -8.12 19.59
N ARG A 315 3.84 -7.12 20.35
CA ARG A 315 2.66 -7.14 21.21
C ARG A 315 1.62 -6.15 20.69
N VAL A 316 0.39 -6.25 21.19
CA VAL A 316 -0.67 -5.27 20.85
C VAL A 316 -0.29 -3.85 21.26
N ALA A 317 0.48 -3.71 22.35
CA ALA A 317 1.11 -2.45 22.74
C ALA A 317 1.88 -1.77 21.61
N ASP A 318 2.63 -2.55 20.85
CA ASP A 318 3.46 -2.03 19.76
C ASP A 318 2.60 -1.49 18.60
N ILE A 319 1.36 -2.01 18.44
CA ILE A 319 0.40 -1.47 17.44
C ILE A 319 -0.08 -0.07 17.86
N TYR A 320 -0.36 0.15 19.13
CA TYR A 320 -0.69 1.49 19.62
C TYR A 320 0.49 2.45 19.55
N ALA A 321 1.72 1.95 19.72
CA ALA A 321 2.93 2.76 19.54
C ALA A 321 3.16 3.15 18.06
N ALA A 322 2.62 2.38 17.11
CA ALA A 322 2.67 2.68 15.67
C ALA A 322 1.61 3.71 15.21
N LEU A 323 0.90 4.37 16.12
CA LEU A 323 -0.13 5.37 15.83
C LEU A 323 0.29 6.41 14.78
N PRO A 324 1.52 6.98 14.80
CA PRO A 324 1.96 7.94 13.78
C PRO A 324 1.98 7.37 12.34
N ALA A 325 2.21 6.06 12.17
CA ALA A 325 2.16 5.42 10.86
C ALA A 325 0.72 5.26 10.34
N ILE A 326 -0.26 5.24 11.26
CA ILE A 326 -1.69 5.12 10.95
C ILE A 326 -2.29 6.49 10.67
N THR A 327 -2.16 7.44 11.61
CA THR A 327 -2.76 8.79 11.49
C THR A 327 -2.28 9.55 10.27
N GLY A 328 -1.00 9.45 9.92
CA GLY A 328 -0.42 10.09 8.74
C GLY A 328 -0.93 9.56 7.39
N LYS A 329 -1.79 8.53 7.38
CA LYS A 329 -2.36 7.92 6.17
C LYS A 329 -3.89 7.89 6.15
N LEU A 330 -4.52 8.46 7.18
CA LEU A 330 -5.96 8.65 7.26
C LEU A 330 -6.29 10.09 6.89
N GLU A 331 -7.06 10.27 5.84
CA GLU A 331 -7.72 11.55 5.54
C GLU A 331 -9.13 11.47 6.14
N LEU A 332 -9.51 12.50 6.88
CA LEU A 332 -10.74 12.50 7.66
C LEU A 332 -11.81 13.38 7.01
N GLU A 333 -13.05 12.96 7.11
CA GLU A 333 -14.21 13.81 6.88
C GLU A 333 -14.36 14.82 8.03
N TYR A 334 -15.14 15.86 7.84
CA TYR A 334 -15.33 16.94 8.82
C TYR A 334 -15.65 16.46 10.25
N GLU A 335 -16.53 15.46 10.38
CA GLU A 335 -16.85 14.86 11.67
C GLU A 335 -15.65 14.17 12.33
N GLY A 336 -14.79 13.60 11.51
CA GLY A 336 -13.54 12.98 11.93
C GLY A 336 -12.50 14.00 12.38
N GLU A 337 -12.39 15.13 11.69
CA GLU A 337 -11.47 16.22 12.06
C GLU A 337 -11.81 16.81 13.42
N ILE A 338 -13.10 16.98 13.73
CA ILE A 338 -13.56 17.46 15.06
C ILE A 338 -13.11 16.53 16.18
N LYS A 339 -13.16 15.22 15.95
CA LYS A 339 -12.77 14.23 16.96
C LYS A 339 -11.27 14.07 17.10
N GLY A 340 -10.54 14.36 16.04
CA GLY A 340 -9.09 14.24 15.97
C GLY A 340 -8.61 12.86 15.47
N ALA A 341 -7.57 12.87 14.65
CA ALA A 341 -7.01 11.69 13.99
C ALA A 341 -6.57 10.60 14.99
N ASP A 342 -5.95 10.99 16.09
CA ASP A 342 -5.48 10.05 17.13
C ASP A 342 -6.63 9.29 17.79
N ALA A 343 -7.71 9.99 18.10
CA ALA A 343 -8.88 9.37 18.72
C ALA A 343 -9.55 8.35 17.78
N ILE A 344 -9.69 8.72 16.50
CA ILE A 344 -10.24 7.83 15.48
C ILE A 344 -9.33 6.63 15.25
N ALA A 345 -8.01 6.84 15.12
CA ALA A 345 -7.06 5.75 14.92
C ALA A 345 -7.09 4.76 16.08
N ARG A 346 -7.16 5.23 17.34
CA ARG A 346 -7.31 4.36 18.52
C ARG A 346 -8.61 3.54 18.49
N GLU A 347 -9.72 4.13 18.03
CA GLU A 347 -10.99 3.41 17.87
C GLU A 347 -10.93 2.37 16.76
N VAL A 348 -10.29 2.72 15.64
CA VAL A 348 -10.06 1.80 14.51
C VAL A 348 -9.20 0.62 14.97
N ILE A 349 -8.09 0.86 15.70
CA ILE A 349 -7.25 -0.20 16.30
C ILE A 349 -8.08 -1.09 17.19
N ARG A 350 -8.85 -0.52 18.13
CA ARG A 350 -9.70 -1.28 19.04
C ARG A 350 -10.72 -2.15 18.30
N THR A 351 -11.35 -1.59 17.27
CA THR A 351 -12.32 -2.34 16.44
C THR A 351 -11.63 -3.46 15.66
N ALA A 352 -10.43 -3.23 15.14
CA ALA A 352 -9.63 -4.24 14.46
C ALA A 352 -9.25 -5.39 15.42
N ILE A 353 -8.82 -5.06 16.63
CA ILE A 353 -8.54 -6.05 17.67
C ILE A 353 -9.79 -6.88 17.98
N ALA A 354 -10.96 -6.25 18.15
CA ALA A 354 -12.22 -6.97 18.42
C ALA A 354 -12.57 -7.95 17.29
N LYS A 355 -12.51 -7.48 16.03
CA LYS A 355 -12.80 -8.33 14.86
C LYS A 355 -11.82 -9.50 14.74
N THR A 356 -10.51 -9.26 14.97
CA THR A 356 -9.51 -10.32 14.96
C THR A 356 -9.73 -11.31 16.11
N TYR A 357 -9.98 -10.81 17.29
CA TYR A 357 -10.28 -11.64 18.47
C TYR A 357 -11.45 -12.57 18.22
N ASP A 358 -12.54 -12.09 17.61
CA ASP A 358 -13.71 -12.90 17.28
C ASP A 358 -13.39 -14.10 16.39
N ARG A 359 -12.37 -14.01 15.51
CA ARG A 359 -11.93 -15.13 14.66
C ARG A 359 -11.35 -16.29 15.47
N TYR A 360 -10.65 -15.99 16.57
CA TYR A 360 -10.01 -16.99 17.42
C TYR A 360 -10.96 -17.55 18.50
N PHE A 361 -11.96 -16.77 18.91
CA PHE A 361 -12.84 -17.09 20.03
C PHE A 361 -14.33 -17.19 19.65
N GLN A 362 -14.66 -17.40 18.36
CA GLN A 362 -16.05 -17.56 17.92
C GLN A 362 -16.74 -18.75 18.60
N GLY A 363 -17.92 -18.50 19.16
CA GLY A 363 -18.86 -19.54 19.64
C GLY A 363 -18.68 -20.01 21.08
N ASN A 364 -17.66 -19.58 21.84
CA ASN A 364 -17.44 -20.11 23.18
C ASN A 364 -17.11 -19.05 24.23
N ASN A 365 -18.08 -18.20 24.53
CA ASN A 365 -17.98 -17.19 25.59
C ASN A 365 -17.77 -17.78 27.03
N ASN A 366 -17.89 -19.09 27.20
CA ASN A 366 -17.75 -19.74 28.49
C ASN A 366 -16.28 -19.94 28.92
N HIS A 367 -15.35 -20.06 27.95
CA HIS A 367 -13.95 -20.39 28.27
C HIS A 367 -13.17 -19.22 28.90
N LEU A 368 -13.61 -17.98 28.72
CA LEU A 368 -12.95 -16.81 29.27
C LEU A 368 -13.69 -16.23 30.48
N LYS A 369 -14.72 -16.92 30.99
CA LYS A 369 -15.45 -16.49 32.20
C LYS A 369 -14.53 -16.36 33.45
N GLN A 370 -13.57 -17.28 33.58
CA GLN A 370 -12.64 -17.24 34.72
C GLN A 370 -11.72 -16.02 34.63
N VAL A 371 -11.24 -15.67 33.46
CA VAL A 371 -10.42 -14.47 33.24
C VAL A 371 -11.22 -13.21 33.56
N VAL A 372 -12.43 -13.09 33.06
CA VAL A 372 -13.31 -11.94 33.39
C VAL A 372 -13.64 -11.90 34.87
N GLN A 373 -13.95 -13.05 35.51
CA GLN A 373 -14.26 -13.14 36.92
C GLN A 373 -13.10 -12.68 37.83
N TYR A 374 -11.84 -12.93 37.44
CA TYR A 374 -10.69 -12.40 38.15
C TYR A 374 -10.75 -10.87 38.28
N PHE A 375 -11.03 -10.16 37.18
CA PHE A 375 -11.18 -8.70 37.21
C PHE A 375 -12.43 -8.25 37.94
N ASP A 376 -13.55 -8.98 37.81
CA ASP A 376 -14.80 -8.68 38.50
C ASP A 376 -14.69 -8.77 40.04
N LEU A 377 -13.81 -9.65 40.51
CA LEU A 377 -13.50 -9.80 41.95
C LEU A 377 -12.52 -8.72 42.45
N GLY A 378 -12.07 -7.81 41.59
CA GLY A 378 -11.18 -6.72 41.95
C GLY A 378 -9.70 -6.97 41.60
N GLY A 379 -9.43 -8.01 40.83
CA GLY A 379 -8.09 -8.23 40.27
C GLY A 379 -7.68 -7.09 39.34
N GLU A 380 -6.42 -6.74 39.38
CA GLU A 380 -5.84 -5.70 38.57
C GLU A 380 -4.52 -6.19 38.00
N VAL A 381 -4.20 -5.83 36.75
CA VAL A 381 -2.92 -6.13 36.11
C VAL A 381 -2.43 -4.90 35.38
N GLN A 382 -1.24 -4.46 35.72
CA GLN A 382 -0.57 -3.37 35.01
C GLN A 382 0.48 -3.94 34.07
N MET A 383 0.40 -3.52 32.79
CA MET A 383 1.35 -3.92 31.77
C MET A 383 2.02 -2.68 31.20
N LEU A 384 3.28 -2.50 31.54
CA LEU A 384 4.07 -1.42 30.96
C LEU A 384 4.50 -1.80 29.53
N ASP A 385 4.37 -0.87 28.60
CA ASP A 385 4.76 -1.07 27.20
C ASP A 385 6.24 -1.42 27.03
N THR A 386 7.07 -1.02 28.00
CA THR A 386 8.51 -1.22 28.01
C THR A 386 8.97 -2.41 28.84
N ALA A 387 8.05 -3.09 29.55
CA ALA A 387 8.40 -4.20 30.42
C ALA A 387 8.87 -5.42 29.63
N PRO A 388 9.91 -6.14 30.13
CA PRO A 388 10.30 -7.43 29.59
C PRO A 388 9.17 -8.44 29.56
N ALA A 389 9.21 -9.39 28.63
CA ALA A 389 8.17 -10.41 28.51
C ALA A 389 7.99 -11.26 29.77
N GLU A 390 9.08 -11.57 30.49
CA GLU A 390 9.04 -12.32 31.75
C GLU A 390 8.27 -11.56 32.84
N GLU A 391 8.50 -10.24 32.98
CA GLU A 391 7.78 -9.40 33.93
C GLU A 391 6.28 -9.32 33.61
N VAL A 392 5.96 -9.17 32.31
CA VAL A 392 4.58 -9.19 31.86
C VAL A 392 3.91 -10.51 32.17
N LEU A 393 4.56 -11.64 31.93
CA LEU A 393 4.01 -12.96 32.27
C LEU A 393 3.84 -13.16 33.77
N GLU A 394 4.78 -12.69 34.58
CA GLU A 394 4.70 -12.77 36.04
C GLU A 394 3.44 -12.04 36.55
N SER A 395 3.17 -10.85 36.00
CA SER A 395 1.96 -10.09 36.35
C SER A 395 0.66 -10.79 35.96
N MET A 396 0.70 -11.67 34.97
CA MET A 396 -0.47 -12.40 34.43
C MET A 396 -0.68 -13.79 35.05
N LYS A 397 0.31 -14.35 35.76
CA LYS A 397 0.23 -15.70 36.34
C LYS A 397 -0.97 -15.93 37.27
N ASN A 398 -1.40 -14.88 37.94
CA ASN A 398 -2.53 -14.95 38.90
C ASN A 398 -3.90 -14.94 38.20
N ILE A 399 -3.96 -14.72 36.89
CA ILE A 399 -5.21 -14.71 36.11
C ILE A 399 -5.57 -16.14 35.75
N GLN A 400 -6.49 -16.74 36.49
CA GLN A 400 -6.92 -18.12 36.25
C GLN A 400 -7.47 -18.32 34.86
N GLY A 401 -7.00 -19.34 34.19
CA GLY A 401 -7.45 -19.74 32.84
C GLY A 401 -6.86 -18.93 31.69
N LEU A 402 -6.07 -17.87 31.92
CA LEU A 402 -5.49 -17.06 30.84
C LEU A 402 -4.43 -17.85 30.07
N MET A 403 -3.47 -18.45 30.78
CA MET A 403 -2.35 -19.17 30.15
C MET A 403 -2.79 -20.42 29.40
N GLU A 404 -3.89 -21.05 29.78
CA GLU A 404 -4.49 -22.17 29.02
C GLU A 404 -5.10 -21.73 27.69
N LYS A 405 -5.43 -20.45 27.56
CA LYS A 405 -6.10 -19.90 26.37
C LYS A 405 -5.15 -19.34 25.32
N ILE A 406 -3.87 -19.18 25.63
CA ILE A 406 -2.88 -18.77 24.64
C ILE A 406 -2.74 -19.78 23.50
N GLU A 407 -3.08 -21.08 23.75
CA GLU A 407 -3.06 -22.12 22.73
C GLU A 407 -4.08 -21.84 21.61
N ASN A 408 -5.20 -21.21 21.94
CA ASN A 408 -6.21 -20.86 20.94
C ASN A 408 -5.72 -19.81 19.92
N VAL A 409 -4.67 -19.06 20.27
CA VAL A 409 -4.06 -18.06 19.40
C VAL A 409 -2.69 -18.47 18.87
N GLY A 410 -2.38 -19.77 18.94
CA GLY A 410 -1.19 -20.37 18.35
C GLY A 410 0.08 -20.29 19.19
N ALA A 411 0.00 -19.91 20.48
CA ALA A 411 1.12 -19.95 21.41
C ALA A 411 0.94 -21.11 22.40
N LYS A 412 2.06 -21.71 22.85
CA LYS A 412 2.05 -22.78 23.85
C LYS A 412 2.72 -22.33 25.14
N THR A 413 2.35 -22.94 26.25
CA THR A 413 2.99 -22.69 27.56
C THR A 413 4.47 -23.12 27.59
N SER A 414 4.91 -23.92 26.62
CA SER A 414 6.31 -24.32 26.42
C SER A 414 7.12 -23.37 25.51
N ASP A 415 6.45 -22.40 24.87
CA ASP A 415 7.11 -21.46 23.97
C ASP A 415 7.93 -20.42 24.76
N ALA A 416 8.73 -19.63 24.01
CA ALA A 416 9.50 -18.55 24.60
C ALA A 416 8.59 -17.50 25.30
N PRO A 417 9.06 -16.90 26.41
CA PRO A 417 8.27 -15.94 27.19
C PRO A 417 7.69 -14.81 26.33
N GLU A 418 8.42 -14.35 25.32
CA GLU A 418 8.01 -13.26 24.43
C GLU A 418 6.73 -13.60 23.66
N LEU A 419 6.62 -14.85 23.19
CA LEU A 419 5.43 -15.29 22.46
C LEU A 419 4.23 -15.48 23.40
N GLN A 420 4.45 -16.06 24.57
CA GLN A 420 3.42 -16.23 25.58
C GLN A 420 2.86 -14.87 26.05
N ALA A 421 3.74 -13.90 26.32
CA ALA A 421 3.34 -12.55 26.75
C ALA A 421 2.53 -11.83 25.65
N SER A 422 2.95 -11.93 24.40
CA SER A 422 2.22 -11.36 23.27
C SER A 422 0.82 -11.97 23.13
N ALA A 423 0.70 -13.29 23.26
CA ALA A 423 -0.58 -14.00 23.15
C ALA A 423 -1.53 -13.66 24.30
N ALA A 424 -1.02 -13.62 25.53
CA ALA A 424 -1.81 -13.27 26.71
C ALA A 424 -2.30 -11.81 26.64
N GLU A 425 -1.44 -10.88 26.22
CA GLU A 425 -1.83 -9.48 26.00
C GLU A 425 -2.92 -9.37 24.92
N PHE A 426 -2.82 -10.09 23.81
CA PHE A 426 -3.86 -10.09 22.77
C PHE A 426 -5.22 -10.54 23.32
N ILE A 427 -5.26 -11.56 24.19
CA ILE A 427 -6.50 -12.03 24.81
C ILE A 427 -7.11 -10.94 25.70
N LEU A 428 -6.30 -10.29 26.53
CA LEU A 428 -6.79 -9.21 27.41
C LEU A 428 -7.26 -7.99 26.60
N GLU A 429 -6.53 -7.58 25.59
CA GLU A 429 -6.93 -6.48 24.71
C GLU A 429 -8.21 -6.80 23.93
N GLY A 430 -8.41 -8.05 23.51
CA GLY A 430 -9.66 -8.52 22.91
C GLY A 430 -10.85 -8.42 23.86
N LEU A 431 -10.68 -8.85 25.12
CA LEU A 431 -11.70 -8.72 26.15
C LEU A 431 -12.02 -7.24 26.45
N HIS A 432 -10.99 -6.38 26.49
CA HIS A 432 -11.16 -4.95 26.61
C HIS A 432 -11.92 -4.34 25.41
N ALA A 433 -11.55 -4.72 24.19
CA ALA A 433 -12.22 -4.25 22.98
C ALA A 433 -13.73 -4.59 22.97
N HIS A 434 -14.10 -5.73 23.56
CA HIS A 434 -15.48 -6.15 23.79
C HIS A 434 -16.12 -5.58 25.06
N LYS A 435 -15.43 -4.66 25.76
CA LYS A 435 -15.92 -4.02 27.01
C LYS A 435 -16.23 -5.00 28.15
N ARG A 436 -15.59 -6.18 28.14
CA ARG A 436 -15.73 -7.17 29.21
C ARG A 436 -14.83 -6.88 30.38
N ILE A 437 -13.69 -6.28 30.16
CA ILE A 437 -12.78 -5.74 31.17
C ILE A 437 -12.47 -4.28 30.87
N GLY A 438 -12.15 -3.49 31.89
CA GLY A 438 -11.71 -2.11 31.76
C GLY A 438 -10.20 -2.02 31.48
N ARG A 439 -9.75 -0.91 30.89
CA ARG A 439 -8.35 -0.57 30.75
C ARG A 439 -8.16 0.94 30.91
N THR A 440 -7.26 1.34 31.81
CA THR A 440 -6.87 2.75 31.98
C THR A 440 -5.89 3.22 30.90
N GLU A 441 -5.65 4.52 30.83
CA GLU A 441 -4.62 5.09 29.93
C GLU A 441 -3.23 4.58 30.27
N GLU A 442 -2.95 4.30 31.54
CA GLU A 442 -1.69 3.71 32.03
C GLU A 442 -1.58 2.20 31.79
N ARG A 443 -2.44 1.63 30.94
CA ARG A 443 -2.50 0.21 30.62
C ARG A 443 -2.70 -0.72 31.81
N LYS A 444 -3.46 -0.28 32.76
CA LYS A 444 -3.93 -1.11 33.89
C LYS A 444 -5.28 -1.73 33.53
N PHE A 445 -5.35 -3.05 33.49
CA PHE A 445 -6.61 -3.79 33.27
C PHE A 445 -7.34 -3.93 34.57
N THR A 446 -8.65 -3.69 34.57
CA THR A 446 -9.55 -3.66 35.75
C THR A 446 -10.90 -4.25 35.36
N ALA A 447 -11.84 -4.27 36.32
CA ALA A 447 -13.23 -4.65 36.04
C ALA A 447 -13.87 -3.78 34.94
N GLY A 448 -14.82 -4.34 34.21
CA GLY A 448 -15.55 -3.63 33.14
C GLY A 448 -16.47 -2.53 33.72
N GLU A 449 -16.72 -1.48 32.93
CA GLU A 449 -17.48 -0.28 33.31
C GLU A 449 -18.85 -0.57 33.96
N LYS A 450 -19.58 -1.59 33.46
CA LYS A 450 -20.89 -1.96 34.03
C LYS A 450 -20.82 -2.47 35.47
N GLN A 451 -19.72 -3.08 35.88
CA GLN A 451 -19.53 -3.60 37.23
C GLN A 451 -18.88 -2.58 38.13
N SER A 452 -18.01 -1.72 37.62
CA SER A 452 -17.49 -0.57 38.38
C SER A 452 -18.61 0.35 38.81
N ALA A 453 -19.55 0.69 37.92
CA ALA A 453 -20.73 1.50 38.26
C ALA A 453 -21.64 0.83 39.33
N LYS A 454 -21.80 -0.51 39.22
CA LYS A 454 -22.60 -1.26 40.20
C LYS A 454 -21.92 -1.34 41.57
N LYS A 455 -20.60 -1.47 41.64
CA LYS A 455 -19.83 -1.41 42.89
C LYS A 455 -19.90 -0.01 43.51
N GLU A 456 -19.71 1.06 42.73
CA GLU A 456 -19.82 2.43 43.21
C GLU A 456 -21.23 2.73 43.78
N GLN A 457 -22.28 2.20 43.14
CA GLN A 457 -23.65 2.36 43.62
C GLN A 457 -23.87 1.62 44.94
N LEU A 458 -23.36 0.39 45.08
CA LEU A 458 -23.40 -0.36 46.33
C LEU A 458 -22.64 0.33 47.46
N PHE A 459 -21.44 0.86 47.18
CA PHE A 459 -20.68 1.63 48.19
C PHE A 459 -21.39 2.90 48.61
N ARG A 460 -22.05 3.63 47.67
CA ARG A 460 -22.89 4.79 48.05
C ARG A 460 -24.08 4.41 48.90
N GLU A 461 -24.76 3.32 48.58
CA GLU A 461 -25.88 2.80 49.38
C GLU A 461 -25.44 2.34 50.76
N GLU A 462 -24.27 1.70 50.92
CA GLU A 462 -23.68 1.36 52.21
C GLU A 462 -23.29 2.60 53.03
N ASP A 463 -22.65 3.58 52.41
CA ASP A 463 -22.28 4.84 53.06
C ASP A 463 -23.51 5.63 53.54
N ASP A 464 -24.55 5.67 52.73
CA ASP A 464 -25.81 6.31 53.11
C ASP A 464 -26.51 5.55 54.22
N PHE A 465 -26.48 4.21 54.21
CA PHE A 465 -27.01 3.38 55.32
C PHE A 465 -26.24 3.59 56.63
N VAL A 466 -24.91 3.68 56.59
CA VAL A 466 -24.05 3.98 57.74
C VAL A 466 -24.32 5.39 58.26
N ARG A 467 -24.51 6.38 57.40
CA ARG A 467 -24.85 7.76 57.77
C ARG A 467 -26.24 7.86 58.43
N GLU A 468 -27.23 7.16 57.90
CA GLU A 468 -28.55 7.10 58.46
C GLU A 468 -28.55 6.41 59.83
N ARG A 469 -27.83 5.30 60.04
CA ARG A 469 -27.65 4.61 61.28
C ARG A 469 -26.98 5.50 62.36
N ASN A 470 -25.97 6.25 61.95
CA ASN A 470 -25.28 7.19 62.84
C ASN A 470 -26.13 8.42 63.18
N ARG A 471 -27.07 8.87 62.33
CA ARG A 471 -28.08 9.91 62.66
C ARG A 471 -29.11 9.41 63.67
N ARG A 472 -29.61 8.19 63.51
CA ARG A 472 -30.56 7.58 64.47
C ARG A 472 -29.94 7.40 65.82
N ASN A 473 -28.66 7.04 65.94
CA ASN A 473 -27.98 6.90 67.24
C ASN A 473 -27.62 8.23 67.88
N ARG A 474 -27.60 9.36 67.20
CA ARG A 474 -27.40 10.69 67.80
C ARG A 474 -28.70 11.39 68.23
N GLY A 475 -29.85 10.82 67.91
CA GLY A 475 -31.17 11.36 68.32
C GLY A 475 -31.73 10.78 69.63
N PHE A 476 -30.96 9.98 70.41
CA PHE A 476 -31.33 9.35 71.64
C PHE A 476 -30.40 9.73 72.79
N ASN A 477 -29.81 10.94 72.78
CA ASN A 477 -29.17 11.53 73.98
C ASN A 477 -29.74 12.92 74.29
#